data_fc1a6d07b9965583e16f7315d2b991cc
#
_entry.id   fc1a6d07b9965583e16f7315d2b991cc
#
_cell.length_a   1.000
_cell.length_b   1.000
_cell.length_c   1.000
_cell.angle_alpha   90.00
_cell.angle_beta   90.00
_cell.angle_gamma   90.00
#
_symmetry.space_group_name_H-M   'P 1'
#
loop_
_entity.id
_entity.type
_entity.pdbx_description
1 polymer ?
#
loop_
_entity_poly.entity_id
_entity_poly.type
_entity_poly.pdbx_seq_one_letter_code
_entity_poly.pdbx_strand_id
1 'polypeptide(L)'
;MMILKPAPLTELGSNMSVPFHLEIEDDYGFSDLQVAYEVRRPIFLEADPYVAMFTVTELNTDTTFQSIKTSWDLLDMMLMPEDEIHFHFELSDNDIISGPNTTISTTFIARVPSLADLYESTEKNESRFVDDLAESMDDFQELKENVESLYLEALKTTDL
;
A
#
# COMPACT_ATOMS: atom_id res chain seq x y z
N MET A 1 -3.20 18.16 11.00
CA MET A 1 -3.21 17.00 10.08
C MET A 1 -2.08 16.05 10.45
N MET A 2 -2.37 14.79 10.67
CA MET A 2 -1.41 13.70 10.95
C MET A 2 -1.51 12.65 9.84
N ILE A 3 -0.39 12.26 9.28
CA ILE A 3 -0.32 11.25 8.22
C ILE A 3 0.20 9.94 8.85
N LEU A 4 -0.65 8.92 8.88
CA LEU A 4 -0.33 7.59 9.41
C LEU A 4 0.17 6.64 8.32
N LYS A 5 -0.31 6.83 7.10
CA LYS A 5 0.15 6.18 5.87
C LYS A 5 0.05 7.16 4.70
N PRO A 6 0.97 7.08 3.75
CA PRO A 6 2.08 6.14 3.61
C PRO A 6 3.27 6.46 4.55
N ALA A 7 4.28 5.59 4.53
CA ALA A 7 5.60 5.92 5.06
C ALA A 7 6.27 7.02 4.18
N PRO A 8 7.23 7.78 4.70
CA PRO A 8 7.92 8.84 3.93
C PRO A 8 8.52 8.36 2.61
N LEU A 9 9.00 7.13 2.57
CA LEU A 9 9.42 6.42 1.36
C LEU A 9 8.66 5.08 1.31
N THR A 10 7.94 4.86 0.21
CA THR A 10 7.14 3.65 -0.01
C THR A 10 7.49 3.04 -1.36
N GLU A 11 7.89 1.79 -1.38
CA GLU A 11 8.02 1.04 -2.63
C GLU A 11 6.65 0.53 -3.08
N LEU A 12 6.36 0.72 -4.36
CA LEU A 12 5.10 0.29 -4.96
C LEU A 12 5.10 -1.22 -5.17
N GLY A 13 4.06 -1.87 -4.68
CA GLY A 13 3.82 -3.29 -4.95
C GLY A 13 3.19 -3.52 -6.33
N SER A 14 2.93 -4.79 -6.66
CA SER A 14 2.30 -5.20 -7.92
C SER A 14 0.91 -4.59 -8.16
N ASN A 15 0.23 -4.16 -7.11
CA ASN A 15 -1.07 -3.49 -7.20
C ASN A 15 -0.98 -2.02 -7.60
N MET A 16 0.23 -1.46 -7.72
CA MET A 16 0.50 -0.07 -8.12
C MET A 16 -0.41 0.93 -7.40
N SER A 17 -0.50 0.83 -6.08
CA SER A 17 -1.33 1.72 -5.27
C SER A 17 -0.62 2.21 -4.02
N VAL A 18 -0.96 3.43 -3.58
CA VAL A 18 -0.46 4.04 -2.35
C VAL A 18 -1.61 4.14 -1.35
N PRO A 19 -1.54 3.43 -0.20
CA PRO A 19 -2.57 3.54 0.81
C PRO A 19 -2.45 4.87 1.56
N PHE A 20 -3.55 5.56 1.75
CA PHE A 20 -3.66 6.76 2.57
C PHE A 20 -4.38 6.45 3.87
N HIS A 21 -3.82 6.89 4.99
CA HIS A 21 -4.48 6.94 6.27
C HIS A 21 -4.09 8.26 6.96
N LEU A 22 -5.05 9.16 7.03
CA LEU A 22 -4.89 10.52 7.51
C LEU A 22 -5.82 10.75 8.70
N GLU A 23 -5.35 11.45 9.72
CA GLU A 23 -6.19 12.02 10.77
C GLU A 23 -6.09 13.54 10.68
N ILE A 24 -7.23 14.17 10.50
CA ILE A 24 -7.36 15.61 10.32
C ILE A 24 -8.27 16.18 11.40
N GLU A 25 -7.88 17.32 11.95
CA GLU A 25 -8.62 18.06 12.96
C GLU A 25 -8.44 19.56 12.72
N ASP A 26 -9.53 20.32 12.83
CA ASP A 26 -9.54 21.77 12.70
C ASP A 26 -10.77 22.36 13.43
N ASP A 27 -10.64 23.55 14.00
CA ASP A 27 -11.69 24.20 14.78
C ASP A 27 -12.86 24.71 13.93
N TYR A 28 -12.60 25.02 12.66
CA TYR A 28 -13.58 25.57 11.70
C TYR A 28 -14.15 24.51 10.75
N GLY A 29 -13.56 23.30 10.72
CA GLY A 29 -13.85 22.25 9.75
C GLY A 29 -13.02 22.39 8.48
N PHE A 30 -13.39 21.61 7.46
CA PHE A 30 -12.59 21.44 6.26
C PHE A 30 -13.32 21.95 5.02
N SER A 31 -12.59 22.51 4.06
CA SER A 31 -13.14 22.90 2.77
C SER A 31 -12.63 21.99 1.64
N ASP A 32 -11.35 21.62 1.64
CA ASP A 32 -10.75 20.84 0.58
C ASP A 32 -9.52 20.04 1.09
N LEU A 33 -9.32 18.88 0.53
CA LEU A 33 -8.11 18.06 0.72
C LEU A 33 -7.60 17.61 -0.63
N GLN A 34 -6.40 18.06 -0.98
CA GLN A 34 -5.76 17.76 -2.25
C GLN A 34 -4.46 16.99 -2.05
N VAL A 35 -4.08 16.24 -3.07
CA VAL A 35 -2.76 15.65 -3.23
C VAL A 35 -2.09 16.31 -4.43
N ALA A 36 -1.03 17.09 -4.15
CA ALA A 36 -0.17 17.62 -5.20
C ALA A 36 1.00 16.67 -5.39
N TYR A 37 1.31 16.34 -6.64
CA TYR A 37 2.35 15.36 -6.94
C TYR A 37 3.17 15.70 -8.18
N GLU A 38 4.39 15.17 -8.19
CA GLU A 38 5.35 15.28 -9.27
C GLU A 38 5.90 13.89 -9.59
N VAL A 39 5.79 13.46 -10.84
CA VAL A 39 6.40 12.21 -11.33
C VAL A 39 7.76 12.54 -11.89
N ARG A 40 8.79 11.93 -11.33
CA ARG A 40 10.19 12.06 -11.75
C ARG A 40 10.66 10.76 -12.38
N ARG A 41 11.17 10.86 -13.57
CA ARG A 41 11.79 9.72 -14.28
C ARG A 41 13.27 9.63 -13.95
N PRO A 42 13.89 8.45 -14.12
CA PRO A 42 15.32 8.31 -13.96
C PRO A 42 16.09 9.28 -14.85
N ILE A 43 17.21 9.82 -14.34
CA ILE A 43 18.00 10.86 -14.98
C ILE A 43 18.43 10.51 -16.40
N PHE A 44 18.68 9.23 -16.70
CA PHE A 44 19.08 8.78 -18.03
C PHE A 44 17.98 8.89 -19.10
N LEU A 45 16.73 9.17 -18.71
CA LEU A 45 15.63 9.36 -19.67
C LEU A 45 15.46 10.80 -20.11
N GLU A 46 16.20 11.77 -19.50
CA GLU A 46 16.18 13.20 -19.83
C GLU A 46 14.74 13.77 -20.00
N ALA A 47 13.78 13.27 -19.21
CA ALA A 47 12.39 13.69 -19.26
C ALA A 47 12.10 14.77 -18.22
N ASP A 48 11.30 15.76 -18.61
CA ASP A 48 10.81 16.77 -17.67
C ASP A 48 9.85 16.13 -16.65
N PRO A 49 9.88 16.57 -15.37
CA PRO A 49 8.93 16.12 -14.38
C PRO A 49 7.48 16.45 -14.76
N TYR A 50 6.57 15.51 -14.53
CA TYR A 50 5.15 15.75 -14.72
C TYR A 50 4.52 16.14 -13.38
N VAL A 51 3.86 17.31 -13.32
CA VAL A 51 3.25 17.85 -12.11
C VAL A 51 1.73 17.90 -12.28
N ALA A 52 1.00 17.40 -11.29
CA ALA A 52 -0.45 17.48 -11.24
C ALA A 52 -0.97 17.45 -9.79
N MET A 53 -2.29 17.58 -9.63
CA MET A 53 -2.99 17.46 -8.35
C MET A 53 -4.36 16.82 -8.54
N PHE A 54 -4.88 16.23 -7.46
CA PHE A 54 -6.24 15.73 -7.42
C PHE A 54 -6.85 15.93 -6.03
N THR A 55 -8.17 15.99 -5.97
CA THR A 55 -8.93 16.14 -4.72
C THR A 55 -9.25 14.76 -4.13
N VAL A 56 -9.07 14.62 -2.81
CA VAL A 56 -9.48 13.44 -2.04
C VAL A 56 -10.98 13.53 -1.78
N THR A 57 -11.75 12.65 -2.40
CA THR A 57 -13.22 12.70 -2.41
C THR A 57 -13.86 12.23 -1.09
N GLU A 58 -13.12 11.52 -0.26
CA GLU A 58 -13.57 11.00 1.03
C GLU A 58 -13.62 12.07 2.15
N LEU A 59 -13.28 13.32 1.84
CA LEU A 59 -13.36 14.42 2.79
C LEU A 59 -14.82 14.75 3.11
N ASN A 60 -15.16 14.79 4.41
CA ASN A 60 -16.42 15.31 4.91
C ASN A 60 -16.19 16.73 5.45
N THR A 61 -16.82 17.71 4.80
CA THR A 61 -16.69 19.12 5.14
C THR A 61 -17.54 19.56 6.34
N ASP A 62 -18.45 18.69 6.81
CA ASP A 62 -19.38 19.00 7.92
C ASP A 62 -18.84 18.60 9.31
N THR A 63 -17.57 18.17 9.37
CA THR A 63 -16.93 17.74 10.61
C THR A 63 -15.67 18.54 10.91
N THR A 64 -15.29 18.62 12.19
CA THR A 64 -14.03 19.21 12.64
C THR A 64 -12.95 18.18 12.93
N PHE A 65 -13.29 16.90 12.90
CA PHE A 65 -12.37 15.77 12.99
C PHE A 65 -12.77 14.64 12.03
N GLN A 66 -11.80 14.09 11.33
CA GLN A 66 -12.03 12.92 10.47
C GLN A 66 -10.77 12.03 10.36
N SER A 67 -11.00 10.72 10.36
CA SER A 67 -10.00 9.72 9.95
C SER A 67 -10.35 9.24 8.54
N ILE A 68 -9.47 9.51 7.57
CA ILE A 68 -9.65 9.15 6.16
C ILE A 68 -8.77 7.96 5.84
N LYS A 69 -9.37 6.90 5.30
CA LYS A 69 -8.67 5.71 4.79
C LYS A 69 -9.10 5.48 3.37
N THR A 70 -8.17 5.65 2.45
CA THR A 70 -8.39 5.45 1.02
C THR A 70 -7.11 4.95 0.36
N SER A 71 -7.13 4.74 -0.93
CA SER A 71 -5.99 4.29 -1.71
C SER A 71 -5.92 5.03 -3.04
N TRP A 72 -4.73 5.51 -3.36
CA TRP A 72 -4.47 6.14 -4.65
C TRP A 72 -4.01 5.08 -5.65
N ASP A 73 -4.79 4.85 -6.67
CA ASP A 73 -4.48 3.96 -7.78
C ASP A 73 -3.59 4.68 -8.81
N LEU A 74 -2.48 4.04 -9.16
CA LEU A 74 -1.47 4.57 -10.07
C LEU A 74 -1.38 3.81 -11.39
N LEU A 75 -2.25 2.81 -11.62
CA LEU A 75 -2.19 1.96 -12.82
C LEU A 75 -2.29 2.74 -14.12
N ASP A 76 -3.14 3.79 -14.15
CA ASP A 76 -3.35 4.60 -15.35
C ASP A 76 -2.23 5.61 -15.62
N MET A 77 -1.28 5.76 -14.70
CA MET A 77 -0.19 6.75 -14.83
C MET A 77 0.95 6.30 -15.76
N MET A 78 0.92 5.06 -16.26
CA MET A 78 1.95 4.50 -17.15
C MET A 78 3.36 4.67 -16.59
N LEU A 79 3.53 4.38 -15.30
CA LEU A 79 4.81 4.46 -14.61
C LEU A 79 5.78 3.40 -15.14
N MET A 80 7.05 3.76 -15.19
CA MET A 80 8.15 2.90 -15.58
C MET A 80 8.96 2.45 -14.35
N PRO A 81 9.72 1.34 -14.44
CA PRO A 81 10.67 0.98 -13.39
C PRO A 81 11.58 2.16 -13.01
N GLU A 82 11.82 2.34 -11.72
CA GLU A 82 12.60 3.43 -11.11
C GLU A 82 11.96 4.83 -11.18
N ASP A 83 10.71 4.98 -11.69
CA ASP A 83 9.99 6.24 -11.54
C ASP A 83 9.71 6.52 -10.06
N GLU A 84 9.81 7.78 -9.67
CA GLU A 84 9.47 8.27 -8.35
C GLU A 84 8.32 9.27 -8.43
N ILE A 85 7.33 9.10 -7.54
CA ILE A 85 6.26 10.06 -7.36
C ILE A 85 6.51 10.78 -6.04
N HIS A 86 6.84 12.06 -6.12
CA HIS A 86 6.97 12.94 -4.98
C HIS A 86 5.64 13.63 -4.76
N PHE A 87 5.03 13.49 -3.59
CA PHE A 87 3.71 14.05 -3.34
C PHE A 87 3.57 14.56 -1.90
N HIS A 88 2.62 15.46 -1.70
CA HIS A 88 2.23 15.98 -0.40
C HIS A 88 0.73 16.23 -0.35
N PHE A 89 0.19 16.32 0.87
CA PHE A 89 -1.20 16.64 1.11
C PHE A 89 -1.35 18.13 1.42
N GLU A 90 -2.38 18.74 0.85
CA GLU A 90 -2.80 20.10 1.11
C GLU A 90 -4.22 20.09 1.68
N LEU A 91 -4.38 20.49 2.95
CA LEU A 91 -5.65 20.56 3.64
C LEU A 91 -6.01 22.01 3.85
N SER A 92 -7.18 22.44 3.36
CA SER A 92 -7.73 23.77 3.57
C SER A 92 -8.87 23.74 4.58
N ASP A 93 -8.87 24.70 5.50
CA ASP A 93 -9.95 24.90 6.44
C ASP A 93 -11.16 25.62 5.83
N ASN A 94 -12.25 25.74 6.60
CA ASN A 94 -13.47 26.42 6.20
C ASN A 94 -13.63 27.78 6.91
N ASP A 95 -12.54 28.49 7.18
CA ASP A 95 -12.64 29.84 7.77
C ASP A 95 -13.18 30.87 6.77
N ILE A 96 -14.47 31.22 6.95
CA ILE A 96 -15.18 32.17 6.10
C ILE A 96 -14.79 33.64 6.45
N ILE A 97 -14.25 33.87 7.64
CA ILE A 97 -14.03 35.23 8.14
C ILE A 97 -12.66 35.76 7.73
N SER A 98 -11.60 34.96 7.93
CA SER A 98 -10.23 35.35 7.61
C SER A 98 -9.76 34.85 6.23
N GLY A 99 -10.56 34.01 5.60
CA GLY A 99 -10.23 33.25 4.39
C GLY A 99 -9.59 31.89 4.73
N PRO A 100 -9.68 30.92 3.80
CA PRO A 100 -9.20 29.57 4.05
C PRO A 100 -7.69 29.57 4.26
N ASN A 101 -7.24 28.87 5.32
CA ASN A 101 -5.83 28.58 5.53
C ASN A 101 -5.52 27.18 5.00
N THR A 102 -4.39 27.02 4.36
CA THR A 102 -3.95 25.73 3.83
C THR A 102 -2.76 25.21 4.63
N THR A 103 -2.91 24.01 5.14
CA THR A 103 -1.83 23.25 5.81
C THR A 103 -1.26 22.24 4.82
N ILE A 104 0.07 22.28 4.64
CA ILE A 104 0.80 21.40 3.73
C ILE A 104 1.58 20.37 4.55
N SER A 105 1.50 19.09 4.18
CA SER A 105 2.29 18.03 4.81
C SER A 105 3.75 18.04 4.36
N THR A 106 4.57 17.20 4.98
CA THR A 106 5.87 16.83 4.41
C THR A 106 5.69 16.10 3.08
N THR A 107 6.73 16.07 2.27
CA THR A 107 6.76 15.32 1.01
C THR A 107 6.96 13.83 1.29
N PHE A 108 6.17 13.00 0.62
CA PHE A 108 6.28 11.55 0.57
C PHE A 108 6.79 11.13 -0.80
N ILE A 109 7.44 9.98 -0.86
CA ILE A 109 7.96 9.41 -2.11
C ILE A 109 7.40 8.01 -2.28
N ALA A 110 6.72 7.77 -3.40
CA ALA A 110 6.35 6.44 -3.86
C ALA A 110 7.25 6.08 -5.06
N ARG A 111 7.97 4.95 -4.94
CA ARG A 111 8.95 4.54 -5.94
C ARG A 111 8.51 3.24 -6.62
N VAL A 112 8.61 3.21 -7.94
CA VAL A 112 8.46 1.98 -8.71
C VAL A 112 9.76 1.18 -8.59
N PRO A 113 9.71 -0.10 -8.16
CA PRO A 113 10.90 -0.93 -8.06
C PRO A 113 11.66 -1.03 -9.39
N SER A 114 12.98 -1.21 -9.33
CA SER A 114 13.76 -1.50 -10.52
C SER A 114 13.43 -2.90 -11.06
N LEU A 115 13.80 -3.17 -12.32
CA LEU A 115 13.65 -4.51 -12.88
C LEU A 115 14.44 -5.55 -12.08
N ALA A 116 15.61 -5.19 -11.55
CA ALA A 116 16.42 -6.06 -10.71
C ALA A 116 15.70 -6.41 -9.40
N ASP A 117 15.09 -5.42 -8.73
CA ASP A 117 14.31 -5.63 -7.49
C ASP A 117 13.09 -6.52 -7.74
N LEU A 118 12.43 -6.36 -8.90
CA LEU A 118 11.31 -7.19 -9.30
C LEU A 118 11.73 -8.65 -9.54
N TYR A 119 12.87 -8.89 -10.20
CA TYR A 119 13.43 -10.23 -10.40
C TYR A 119 13.80 -10.87 -9.05
N GLU A 120 14.50 -10.14 -8.19
CA GLU A 120 14.89 -10.65 -6.86
C GLU A 120 13.67 -11.00 -5.99
N SER A 121 12.63 -10.18 -6.05
CA SER A 121 11.39 -10.45 -5.32
C SER A 121 10.67 -11.69 -5.85
N THR A 122 10.71 -11.93 -7.15
CA THR A 122 10.13 -13.11 -7.79
C THR A 122 10.87 -14.38 -7.38
N GLU A 123 12.21 -14.37 -7.43
CA GLU A 123 13.04 -15.51 -6.98
C GLU A 123 12.80 -15.85 -5.51
N LYS A 124 12.71 -14.84 -4.63
CA LYS A 124 12.39 -15.03 -3.21
C LYS A 124 10.99 -15.62 -2.98
N ASN A 125 10.01 -15.19 -3.78
CA ASN A 125 8.66 -15.72 -3.69
C ASN A 125 8.58 -17.16 -4.20
N GLU A 126 9.28 -17.50 -5.30
CA GLU A 126 9.38 -18.87 -5.78
C GLU A 126 10.06 -19.79 -4.77
N SER A 127 11.16 -19.36 -4.16
CA SER A 127 11.84 -20.15 -3.12
C SER A 127 10.94 -20.39 -1.90
N ARG A 128 10.21 -19.38 -1.43
CA ARG A 128 9.24 -19.54 -0.33
C ARG A 128 8.12 -20.50 -0.69
N PHE A 129 7.59 -20.39 -1.91
CA PHE A 129 6.53 -21.28 -2.37
C PHE A 129 6.98 -22.74 -2.42
N VAL A 130 8.22 -22.99 -2.85
CA VAL A 130 8.83 -24.34 -2.87
C VAL A 130 9.01 -24.86 -1.45
N ASP A 131 9.50 -24.03 -0.52
CA ASP A 131 9.68 -24.39 0.89
C ASP A 131 8.32 -24.69 1.57
N ASP A 132 7.32 -23.84 1.38
CA ASP A 132 5.96 -24.05 1.91
C ASP A 132 5.31 -25.33 1.33
N LEU A 133 5.57 -25.62 0.06
CA LEU A 133 5.10 -26.86 -0.58
C LEU A 133 5.78 -28.09 0.02
N ALA A 134 7.09 -28.04 0.25
CA ALA A 134 7.83 -29.11 0.87
C ALA A 134 7.34 -29.40 2.29
N GLU A 135 7.12 -28.37 3.11
CA GLU A 135 6.54 -28.49 4.46
C GLU A 135 5.12 -29.12 4.40
N SER A 136 4.28 -28.67 3.48
CA SER A 136 2.94 -29.24 3.29
C SER A 136 2.96 -30.71 2.86
N MET A 137 3.97 -31.13 2.09
CA MET A 137 4.14 -32.54 1.71
C MET A 137 4.57 -33.40 2.88
N ASP A 138 5.45 -32.90 3.75
CA ASP A 138 5.88 -33.59 4.97
C ASP A 138 4.71 -33.77 5.95
N ASP A 139 3.91 -32.71 6.17
CA ASP A 139 2.70 -32.77 6.98
C ASP A 139 1.67 -33.79 6.44
N PHE A 140 1.52 -33.84 5.12
CA PHE A 140 0.62 -34.81 4.48
C PHE A 140 1.11 -36.25 4.66
N GLN A 141 2.40 -36.47 4.61
CA GLN A 141 3.01 -37.77 4.84
C GLN A 141 2.82 -38.24 6.29
N GLU A 142 3.05 -37.35 7.27
CA GLU A 142 2.80 -37.64 8.68
C GLU A 142 1.31 -37.97 8.94
N LEU A 143 0.40 -37.19 8.33
CA LEU A 143 -1.04 -37.46 8.43
C LEU A 143 -1.40 -38.83 7.87
N LYS A 144 -0.82 -39.23 6.75
CA LYS A 144 -1.01 -40.53 6.13
C LYS A 144 -0.56 -41.68 7.05
N GLU A 145 0.63 -41.55 7.64
CA GLU A 145 1.16 -42.55 8.59
C GLU A 145 0.27 -42.66 9.84
N ASN A 146 -0.22 -41.54 10.36
CA ASN A 146 -1.16 -41.53 11.49
C ASN A 146 -2.48 -42.23 11.15
N VAL A 147 -3.04 -41.97 9.97
CA VAL A 147 -4.28 -42.64 9.50
C VAL A 147 -4.07 -44.14 9.32
N GLU A 148 -2.96 -44.58 8.73
CA GLU A 148 -2.61 -46.00 8.59
C GLU A 148 -2.48 -46.68 9.95
N SER A 149 -1.83 -46.01 10.91
CA SER A 149 -1.68 -46.58 12.27
C SER A 149 -3.00 -46.72 12.99
N LEU A 150 -3.88 -45.71 12.89
CA LEU A 150 -5.27 -45.78 13.45
C LEU A 150 -6.11 -46.87 12.79
N TYR A 151 -5.98 -47.06 11.48
CA TYR A 151 -6.68 -48.12 10.76
C TYR A 151 -6.24 -49.51 11.22
N LEU A 152 -4.95 -49.73 11.40
CA LEU A 152 -4.37 -50.97 11.93
C LEU A 152 -4.81 -51.26 13.39
N GLU A 153 -4.93 -50.22 14.22
CA GLU A 153 -5.43 -50.33 15.58
C GLU A 153 -6.92 -50.67 15.62
N ALA A 154 -7.72 -50.04 14.76
CA ALA A 154 -9.14 -50.36 14.62
C ALA A 154 -9.38 -51.80 14.18
N LEU A 155 -8.59 -52.34 13.26
CA LEU A 155 -8.69 -53.75 12.84
C LEU A 155 -8.37 -54.73 13.99
N LYS A 156 -7.40 -54.42 14.87
CA LYS A 156 -7.07 -55.27 16.02
C LYS A 156 -8.18 -55.30 17.08
N THR A 157 -8.98 -54.23 17.17
CA THR A 157 -10.09 -54.14 18.14
C THR A 157 -11.37 -54.82 17.65
N THR A 158 -11.46 -55.13 16.36
CA THR A 158 -12.66 -55.73 15.76
C THR A 158 -12.60 -57.28 15.74
N ASP A 159 -11.46 -57.87 16.11
CA ASP A 159 -11.20 -59.33 16.18
C ASP A 159 -11.39 -59.93 17.60
N LEU A 160 -12.33 -59.37 18.37
CA LEU A 160 -12.76 -59.92 19.70
C LEU A 160 -14.19 -60.38 19.64
#